data_759ba418485deb53a30678a03186d7d6
#
_entry.id   759ba418485deb53a30678a03186d7d6
#
_cell.length_a   1.000
_cell.length_b   1.000
_cell.length_c   1.000
_cell.angle_alpha   90.00
_cell.angle_beta   90.00
_cell.angle_gamma   90.00
#
_symmetry.space_group_name_H-M   'P 1'
#
loop_
_entity.id
_entity.type
_entity.pdbx_description
1 polymer ?
#
loop_
_entity_poly.entity_id
_entity_poly.type
_entity_poly.pdbx_seq_one_letter_code
_entity_poly.pdbx_strand_id
1 'polypeptide(L)'
;RNPEEVMLVAVLLYAGVRYGSAWILGKLAVHRGMFHSIPAMLIAAELAFLAFQSESVHVRLLMAGGVAVGFLSHLLLDELYSVEWSGVRVRLNKYAGSAFKLFGGEFLPNVVTYALLGVLSYAALVDAGLLESPKVAHPTKLFFRTLEKDPKTQP
;
A
#
# COMPACT_ATOMS: atom_id res chain seq x y z
N ARG A 1 -8.72 -17.04 29.18
CA ARG A 1 -7.44 -17.30 28.51
C ARG A 1 -6.34 -17.07 29.51
N ASN A 2 -5.48 -18.05 29.69
CA ASN A 2 -4.37 -17.95 30.63
C ASN A 2 -3.40 -16.85 30.17
N PRO A 3 -2.94 -15.97 31.07
CA PRO A 3 -2.03 -14.88 30.70
C PRO A 3 -0.74 -15.39 30.06
N GLU A 4 -0.31 -16.61 30.39
CA GLU A 4 0.86 -17.28 29.79
C GLU A 4 0.64 -17.61 28.31
N GLU A 5 -0.54 -18.09 27.91
CA GLU A 5 -0.89 -18.35 26.52
C GLU A 5 -0.94 -17.06 25.69
N VAL A 6 -1.48 -16.00 26.27
CA VAL A 6 -1.53 -14.68 25.61
C VAL A 6 -0.14 -14.14 25.40
N MET A 7 0.75 -14.25 26.40
CA MET A 7 2.14 -13.84 26.29
C MET A 7 2.90 -14.66 25.23
N LEU A 8 2.71 -15.99 25.23
CA LEU A 8 3.35 -16.86 24.24
C LEU A 8 2.93 -16.48 22.80
N VAL A 9 1.61 -16.30 22.59
CA VAL A 9 1.10 -15.90 21.26
C VAL A 9 1.61 -14.51 20.86
N ALA A 10 1.69 -13.56 21.78
CA ALA A 10 2.21 -12.23 21.52
C ALA A 10 3.70 -12.27 21.12
N VAL A 11 4.51 -13.08 21.80
CA VAL A 11 5.94 -13.27 21.50
C VAL A 11 6.11 -13.95 20.14
N LEU A 12 5.33 -14.99 19.84
CA LEU A 12 5.39 -15.67 18.55
C LEU A 12 4.95 -14.77 17.39
N LEU A 13 3.88 -13.97 17.59
CA LEU A 13 3.45 -12.97 16.61
C LEU A 13 4.52 -11.90 16.40
N TYR A 14 5.10 -11.38 17.49
CA TYR A 14 6.19 -10.40 17.39
C TYR A 14 7.40 -10.96 16.64
N ALA A 15 7.83 -12.17 16.98
CA ALA A 15 8.95 -12.83 16.32
C ALA A 15 8.62 -13.11 14.84
N GLY A 16 7.43 -13.61 14.53
CA GLY A 16 6.95 -13.86 13.17
C GLY A 16 6.92 -12.58 12.32
N VAL A 17 6.37 -11.50 12.86
CA VAL A 17 6.35 -10.20 12.17
C VAL A 17 7.77 -9.66 12.01
N ARG A 18 8.59 -9.66 13.07
CA ARG A 18 9.94 -9.09 13.01
C ARG A 18 10.88 -9.85 12.08
N TYR A 19 10.90 -11.18 12.18
CA TYR A 19 11.84 -12.00 11.36
C TYR A 19 11.24 -12.34 10.00
N GLY A 20 9.94 -12.60 9.93
CA GLY A 20 9.24 -12.86 8.67
C GLY A 20 9.24 -11.64 7.75
N SER A 21 8.92 -10.46 8.28
CA SER A 21 8.98 -9.22 7.49
C SER A 21 10.42 -8.88 7.08
N ALA A 22 11.40 -9.08 7.96
CA ALA A 22 12.80 -8.85 7.64
C ALA A 22 13.29 -9.81 6.52
N TRP A 23 12.86 -11.07 6.53
CA TRP A 23 13.19 -12.04 5.48
C TRP A 23 12.51 -11.70 4.15
N ILE A 24 11.21 -11.36 4.17
CA ILE A 24 10.45 -10.95 3.00
C ILE A 24 11.04 -9.66 2.42
N LEU A 25 11.25 -8.65 3.27
CA LEU A 25 11.86 -7.39 2.87
C LEU A 25 13.29 -7.58 2.37
N GLY A 26 14.08 -8.48 2.96
CA GLY A 26 15.42 -8.82 2.48
C GLY A 26 15.41 -9.41 1.07
N LYS A 27 14.43 -10.26 0.74
CA LYS A 27 14.26 -10.79 -0.62
C LYS A 27 13.68 -9.76 -1.61
N LEU A 28 12.74 -8.94 -1.15
CA LEU A 28 12.16 -7.87 -1.96
C LEU A 28 13.09 -6.67 -2.11
N ALA A 29 13.94 -6.40 -1.11
CA ALA A 29 14.90 -5.28 -1.09
C ALA A 29 16.09 -5.43 -2.06
N VAL A 30 16.25 -6.56 -2.74
CA VAL A 30 17.12 -6.66 -3.92
C VAL A 30 16.66 -5.66 -5.01
N HIS A 31 15.42 -5.22 -4.92
CA HIS A 31 14.81 -4.16 -5.76
C HIS A 31 14.72 -2.80 -5.02
N ARG A 32 15.74 -2.44 -4.26
CA ARG A 32 15.85 -1.25 -3.38
C ARG A 32 15.46 0.10 -3.99
N GLY A 33 15.21 0.18 -5.30
CA GLY A 33 14.93 1.43 -6.00
C GLY A 33 13.49 1.93 -5.91
N MET A 34 12.48 1.05 -5.71
CA MET A 34 11.07 1.44 -5.81
C MET A 34 10.36 1.58 -4.44
N PHE A 35 10.84 0.89 -3.39
CA PHE A 35 10.25 1.00 -2.04
C PHE A 35 10.60 2.31 -1.31
N HIS A 36 11.64 3.02 -1.75
CA HIS A 36 12.01 4.36 -1.28
C HIS A 36 11.75 5.37 -2.40
N SER A 37 10.49 5.57 -2.73
CA SER A 37 10.08 6.43 -3.83
C SER A 37 8.75 7.12 -3.54
N ILE A 38 8.45 8.19 -4.27
CA ILE A 38 7.16 8.88 -4.18
C ILE A 38 5.97 7.94 -4.48
N PRO A 39 6.00 7.07 -5.50
CA PRO A 39 4.92 6.09 -5.71
C PRO A 39 4.70 5.17 -4.51
N ALA A 40 5.75 4.71 -3.83
CA ALA A 40 5.61 3.88 -2.63
C ALA A 40 4.98 4.67 -1.46
N MET A 41 5.30 5.95 -1.30
CA MET A 41 4.65 6.83 -0.34
C MET A 41 3.14 6.95 -0.62
N LEU A 42 2.75 7.12 -1.87
CA LEU A 42 1.34 7.22 -2.25
C LEU A 42 0.61 5.90 -1.99
N ILE A 43 1.21 4.75 -2.32
CA ILE A 43 0.66 3.42 -2.02
C ILE A 43 0.46 3.26 -0.50
N ALA A 44 1.43 3.68 0.32
CA ALA A 44 1.30 3.61 1.78
C ALA A 44 0.15 4.49 2.30
N ALA A 45 -0.02 5.68 1.75
CA ALA A 45 -1.12 6.58 2.08
C ALA A 45 -2.49 6.01 1.66
N GLU A 46 -2.60 5.44 0.47
CA GLU A 46 -3.82 4.80 -0.02
C GLU A 46 -4.19 3.56 0.81
N LEU A 47 -3.21 2.75 1.18
CA LEU A 47 -3.42 1.62 2.09
C LEU A 47 -3.93 2.10 3.46
N ALA A 48 -3.36 3.17 4.01
CA ALA A 48 -3.83 3.75 5.25
C ALA A 48 -5.26 4.29 5.13
N PHE A 49 -5.60 4.92 4.01
CA PHE A 49 -6.96 5.40 3.72
C PHE A 49 -7.97 4.25 3.66
N LEU A 50 -7.63 3.16 2.99
CA LEU A 50 -8.50 1.99 2.84
C LEU A 50 -8.59 1.15 4.12
N ALA A 51 -7.50 1.05 4.88
CA ALA A 51 -7.46 0.27 6.12
C ALA A 51 -8.17 0.97 7.28
N PHE A 52 -8.18 2.31 7.30
CA PHE A 52 -8.79 3.06 8.38
C PHE A 52 -10.30 3.20 8.16
N GLN A 53 -11.09 2.46 8.96
CA GLN A 53 -12.55 2.45 8.89
C GLN A 53 -13.11 3.66 9.66
N SER A 54 -13.65 4.64 8.95
CA SER A 54 -14.37 5.80 9.50
C SER A 54 -15.46 6.23 8.54
N GLU A 55 -16.61 6.65 9.07
CA GLU A 55 -17.69 7.23 8.27
C GLU A 55 -17.29 8.58 7.62
N SER A 56 -16.35 9.28 8.23
CA SER A 56 -15.87 10.56 7.71
C SER A 56 -14.67 10.38 6.79
N VAL A 57 -14.86 10.68 5.51
CA VAL A 57 -13.80 10.72 4.51
C VAL A 57 -12.66 11.67 4.90
N HIS A 58 -13.00 12.80 5.55
CA HIS A 58 -12.00 13.78 6.01
C HIS A 58 -11.04 13.18 7.05
N VAL A 59 -11.55 12.38 8.00
CA VAL A 59 -10.71 11.72 9.01
C VAL A 59 -9.80 10.69 8.32
N ARG A 60 -10.32 9.94 7.36
CA ARG A 60 -9.54 8.96 6.59
C ARG A 60 -8.44 9.64 5.77
N LEU A 61 -8.75 10.77 5.13
CA LEU A 61 -7.75 11.59 4.43
C LEU A 61 -6.68 12.16 5.36
N LEU A 62 -7.06 12.57 6.57
CA LEU A 62 -6.11 13.04 7.58
C LEU A 62 -5.14 11.94 7.98
N MET A 63 -5.63 10.73 8.20
CA MET A 63 -4.80 9.56 8.55
C MET A 63 -3.86 9.19 7.40
N ALA A 64 -4.37 9.12 6.17
CA ALA A 64 -3.56 8.88 4.98
C ALA A 64 -2.49 9.98 4.77
N GLY A 65 -2.88 11.24 4.97
CA GLY A 65 -1.96 12.38 4.91
C GLY A 65 -0.86 12.30 5.97
N GLY A 66 -1.20 11.90 7.21
CA GLY A 66 -0.22 11.67 8.27
C GLY A 66 0.81 10.60 7.88
N VAL A 67 0.35 9.48 7.31
CA VAL A 67 1.25 8.42 6.80
C VAL A 67 2.12 8.94 5.66
N ALA A 68 1.56 9.71 4.71
CA ALA A 68 2.31 10.30 3.62
C ALA A 68 3.40 11.24 4.13
N VAL A 69 3.08 12.13 5.07
CA VAL A 69 4.05 13.06 5.68
C VAL A 69 5.14 12.32 6.43
N GLY A 70 4.78 11.28 7.22
CA GLY A 70 5.76 10.45 7.92
C GLY A 70 6.71 9.74 6.94
N PHE A 71 6.17 9.17 5.87
CA PHE A 71 6.97 8.52 4.83
C PHE A 71 7.87 9.52 4.09
N LEU A 72 7.32 10.68 3.73
CA LEU A 72 8.10 11.76 3.10
C LEU A 72 9.24 12.24 4.00
N SER A 73 8.98 12.39 5.29
CA SER A 73 10.01 12.78 6.27
C SER A 73 11.13 11.73 6.32
N HIS A 74 10.80 10.44 6.25
CA HIS A 74 11.77 9.36 6.17
C HIS A 74 12.61 9.46 4.88
N LEU A 75 11.97 9.65 3.73
CA LEU A 75 12.67 9.84 2.45
C LEU A 75 13.61 11.04 2.47
N LEU A 76 13.18 12.15 3.06
CA LEU A 76 14.00 13.35 3.22
C LEU A 76 15.22 13.11 4.12
N LEU A 77 15.02 12.41 5.23
CA LEU A 77 16.12 12.05 6.12
C LEU A 77 17.12 11.14 5.42
N ASP A 78 16.67 10.13 4.69
CA ASP A 78 17.55 9.24 3.91
C ASP A 78 18.37 10.03 2.89
N GLU A 79 17.77 11.04 2.25
CA GLU A 79 18.47 11.90 1.30
C GLU A 79 19.50 12.80 2.00
N LEU A 80 19.13 13.40 3.13
CA LEU A 80 20.03 14.25 3.93
C LEU A 80 21.21 13.44 4.48
N TYR A 81 20.98 12.22 4.96
CA TYR A 81 22.02 11.34 5.43
C TYR A 81 22.86 10.68 4.32
N SER A 82 22.39 10.74 3.06
CA SER A 82 23.17 10.30 1.90
C SER A 82 24.30 11.26 1.52
N VAL A 83 24.27 12.49 2.08
CA VAL A 83 25.31 13.49 1.89
C VAL A 83 26.33 13.38 3.02
N GLU A 84 27.46 12.73 2.75
CA GLU A 84 28.61 12.70 3.70
C GLU A 84 29.32 14.06 3.71
N TRP A 85 29.13 14.79 4.79
CA TRP A 85 29.83 16.05 5.03
C TRP A 85 31.17 15.79 5.74
N SER A 86 32.22 15.60 4.96
CA SER A 86 33.60 15.47 5.47
C SER A 86 34.35 16.79 5.24
N GLY A 87 34.18 17.75 6.14
CA GLY A 87 34.86 19.05 6.13
C GLY A 87 34.60 19.87 4.86
N VAL A 88 35.62 20.05 4.03
CA VAL A 88 35.53 20.89 2.79
C VAL A 88 35.07 20.08 1.55
N ARG A 89 34.96 18.76 1.64
CA ARG A 89 34.54 17.90 0.52
C ARG A 89 33.13 17.36 0.75
N VAL A 90 32.20 17.81 -0.05
CA VAL A 90 30.87 17.22 -0.17
C VAL A 90 31.00 16.00 -1.10
N ARG A 91 30.97 14.79 -0.55
CA ARG A 91 30.85 13.54 -1.32
C ARG A 91 29.35 13.18 -1.40
N LEU A 92 28.79 13.33 -2.58
CA LEU A 92 27.49 12.75 -2.88
C LEU A 92 27.66 11.23 -2.93
N ASN A 93 27.00 10.53 -2.02
CA ASN A 93 26.98 9.08 -2.05
C ASN A 93 26.25 8.62 -3.33
N LYS A 94 26.60 7.46 -3.87
CA LYS A 94 26.03 6.86 -5.11
C LYS A 94 24.49 6.77 -5.08
N TYR A 95 23.89 7.00 -3.93
CA TYR A 95 22.45 6.91 -3.67
C TYR A 95 21.74 8.27 -3.52
N ALA A 96 22.48 9.40 -3.61
CA ALA A 96 21.89 10.73 -3.58
C ALA A 96 20.93 10.92 -4.76
N GLY A 97 19.72 11.43 -4.52
CA GLY A 97 18.66 11.56 -5.50
C GLY A 97 17.80 10.30 -5.68
N SER A 98 18.04 9.22 -4.91
CA SER A 98 17.24 8.00 -5.05
C SER A 98 15.87 8.08 -4.37
N ALA A 99 15.71 8.95 -3.37
CA ALA A 99 14.46 9.12 -2.62
C ALA A 99 13.32 9.74 -3.44
N PHE A 100 13.66 10.62 -4.38
CA PHE A 100 12.69 11.30 -5.25
C PHE A 100 12.49 10.63 -6.62
N LYS A 101 12.98 9.42 -6.80
CA LYS A 101 12.79 8.69 -8.07
C LYS A 101 11.31 8.36 -8.28
N LEU A 102 10.80 8.79 -9.43
CA LEU A 102 9.50 8.35 -9.92
C LEU A 102 9.61 7.01 -10.64
N PHE A 103 10.75 6.72 -11.27
CA PHE A 103 11.00 5.50 -12.02
C PHE A 103 12.30 4.83 -11.58
N GLY A 104 12.25 3.53 -11.33
CA GLY A 104 13.42 2.69 -11.12
C GLY A 104 14.11 2.34 -12.44
N GLY A 105 15.35 1.85 -12.39
CA GLY A 105 16.10 1.41 -13.58
C GLY A 105 15.56 0.14 -14.24
N GLU A 106 14.69 -0.61 -13.57
CA GLU A 106 14.15 -1.87 -14.06
C GLU A 106 12.67 -1.73 -14.43
N PHE A 107 12.27 -2.32 -15.56
CA PHE A 107 10.91 -2.21 -16.09
C PHE A 107 9.87 -2.90 -15.21
N LEU A 108 10.13 -4.14 -14.78
CA LEU A 108 9.15 -4.95 -14.06
C LEU A 108 8.73 -4.35 -12.72
N PRO A 109 9.65 -3.89 -11.83
CA PRO A 109 9.28 -3.20 -10.59
C PRO A 109 8.47 -1.93 -10.83
N ASN A 110 8.79 -1.17 -11.87
CA ASN A 110 8.01 0.02 -12.24
C ASN A 110 6.56 -0.36 -12.58
N VAL A 111 6.36 -1.35 -13.47
CA VAL A 111 5.03 -1.80 -13.88
C VAL A 111 4.23 -2.27 -12.67
N VAL A 112 4.81 -3.08 -11.80
CA VAL A 112 4.12 -3.59 -10.60
C VAL A 112 3.73 -2.45 -9.66
N THR A 113 4.64 -1.50 -9.42
CA THR A 113 4.36 -0.37 -8.52
C THR A 113 3.25 0.52 -9.07
N TYR A 114 3.31 0.88 -10.35
CA TYR A 114 2.28 1.73 -10.94
C TYR A 114 0.94 1.00 -11.15
N ALA A 115 0.95 -0.30 -11.44
CA ALA A 115 -0.26 -1.10 -11.46
C ALA A 115 -0.92 -1.17 -10.07
N LEU A 116 -0.13 -1.40 -9.02
CA LEU A 116 -0.62 -1.40 -7.64
C LEU A 116 -1.17 -0.03 -7.23
N LEU A 117 -0.43 1.05 -7.53
CA LEU A 117 -0.88 2.41 -7.30
C LEU A 117 -2.22 2.67 -7.99
N GLY A 118 -2.36 2.31 -9.26
CA GLY A 118 -3.61 2.50 -10.02
C GLY A 118 -4.79 1.71 -9.44
N VAL A 119 -4.57 0.46 -9.04
CA VAL A 119 -5.61 -0.37 -8.41
C VAL A 119 -6.04 0.20 -7.06
N LEU A 120 -5.10 0.61 -6.22
CA LEU A 120 -5.40 1.20 -4.91
C LEU A 120 -6.07 2.57 -5.05
N SER A 121 -5.61 3.42 -5.98
CA SER A 121 -6.26 4.71 -6.28
C SER A 121 -7.71 4.49 -6.74
N TYR A 122 -7.95 3.54 -7.62
CA TYR A 122 -9.31 3.19 -8.05
C TYR A 122 -10.16 2.73 -6.86
N ALA A 123 -9.65 1.83 -6.04
CA ALA A 123 -10.34 1.35 -4.84
C ALA A 123 -10.64 2.48 -3.85
N ALA A 124 -9.69 3.38 -3.61
CA ALA A 124 -9.86 4.52 -2.72
C ALA A 124 -10.91 5.52 -3.25
N LEU A 125 -10.94 5.77 -4.57
CA LEU A 125 -11.93 6.65 -5.19
C LEU A 125 -13.35 6.07 -5.16
N VAL A 126 -13.49 4.76 -5.36
CA VAL A 126 -14.78 4.06 -5.23
C VAL A 126 -15.25 4.11 -3.77
N ASP A 127 -14.37 3.83 -2.84
CA ASP A 127 -14.67 3.78 -1.41
C ASP A 127 -14.96 5.18 -0.83
N ALA A 128 -14.34 6.22 -1.38
CA ALA A 128 -14.65 7.62 -1.07
C ALA A 128 -15.98 8.12 -1.69
N GLY A 129 -16.63 7.29 -2.52
CA GLY A 129 -17.88 7.66 -3.23
C GLY A 129 -17.68 8.64 -4.39
N LEU A 130 -16.45 8.83 -4.85
CA LEU A 130 -16.10 9.68 -5.99
C LEU A 130 -16.28 8.98 -7.34
N LEU A 131 -16.25 7.65 -7.33
CA LEU A 131 -16.52 6.82 -8.50
C LEU A 131 -17.62 5.80 -8.18
N GLU A 132 -18.48 5.53 -9.15
CA GLU A 132 -19.47 4.46 -9.02
C GLU A 132 -18.77 3.10 -9.07
N SER A 133 -19.08 2.24 -8.10
CA SER A 133 -18.62 0.85 -8.15
C SER A 133 -19.21 0.15 -9.36
N PRO A 134 -18.46 -0.71 -10.06
CA PRO A 134 -19.01 -1.54 -11.12
C PRO A 134 -20.20 -2.32 -10.57
N LYS A 135 -21.36 -2.18 -11.19
CA LYS A 135 -22.56 -2.98 -10.82
C LYS A 135 -22.26 -4.43 -11.14
N VAL A 136 -21.73 -5.17 -10.19
CA VAL A 136 -21.59 -6.62 -10.30
C VAL A 136 -23.02 -7.16 -10.31
N ALA A 137 -23.49 -7.57 -11.49
CA ALA A 137 -24.75 -8.26 -11.63
C ALA A 137 -24.66 -9.55 -10.80
N HIS A 138 -25.38 -9.60 -9.66
CA HIS A 138 -25.41 -10.79 -8.85
C HIS A 138 -25.89 -11.96 -9.70
N PRO A 139 -25.10 -13.02 -9.91
CA PRO A 139 -25.49 -14.14 -10.77
C PRO A 139 -26.81 -14.79 -10.34
N THR A 140 -27.12 -14.72 -9.06
CA THR A 140 -28.40 -15.16 -8.48
C THR A 140 -29.60 -14.40 -9.06
N LYS A 141 -29.51 -13.08 -9.26
CA LYS A 141 -30.64 -12.29 -9.83
C LYS A 141 -30.82 -12.60 -11.32
N LEU A 142 -29.75 -12.88 -12.05
CA LEU A 142 -29.83 -13.32 -13.45
C LEU A 142 -30.48 -14.70 -13.55
N PHE A 143 -30.11 -15.63 -12.68
CA PHE A 143 -30.65 -16.99 -12.64
C PHE A 143 -32.17 -16.98 -12.36
N PHE A 144 -32.64 -16.25 -11.35
CA PHE A 144 -34.06 -16.15 -11.04
C PHE A 144 -34.85 -15.45 -12.16
N ARG A 145 -34.28 -14.43 -12.81
CA ARG A 145 -34.89 -13.75 -13.93
C ARG A 145 -35.03 -14.65 -15.17
N THR A 146 -34.12 -15.61 -15.35
CA THR A 146 -34.17 -16.59 -16.44
C THR A 146 -35.27 -17.63 -16.17
N LEU A 147 -35.42 -18.08 -14.92
CA LEU A 147 -36.50 -19.01 -14.53
C LEU A 147 -37.88 -18.38 -14.63
N GLU A 148 -38.04 -17.09 -14.30
CA GLU A 148 -39.28 -16.34 -14.40
C GLU A 148 -39.74 -16.12 -15.87
N LYS A 149 -38.76 -16.12 -16.80
CA LYS A 149 -39.03 -15.97 -18.24
C LYS A 149 -39.31 -17.27 -18.98
N ASP A 150 -39.12 -18.44 -18.35
CA ASP A 150 -39.39 -19.72 -18.98
C ASP A 150 -40.90 -20.06 -18.86
N PRO A 151 -41.68 -20.04 -20.00
CA PRO A 151 -43.11 -20.31 -19.96
C PRO A 151 -43.48 -21.72 -19.52
N LYS A 152 -42.51 -22.62 -19.38
CA LYS A 152 -42.74 -24.02 -18.97
C LYS A 152 -42.72 -24.22 -17.45
N THR A 153 -42.42 -23.18 -16.66
CA THR A 153 -42.37 -23.26 -15.19
C THR A 153 -43.55 -22.59 -14.48
N GLN A 154 -44.58 -22.17 -15.24
CA GLN A 154 -45.87 -21.73 -14.66
C GLN A 154 -46.79 -22.94 -14.49
N PRO A 155 -47.39 -23.15 -13.28
CA PRO A 155 -48.29 -24.27 -12.99
C PRO A 155 -49.61 -24.17 -13.77
#